data_65dd54b70169d7912ec5f5081347b2ff
#
_entry.id   65dd54b70169d7912ec5f5081347b2ff
#
_cell.length_a   1.000
_cell.length_b   1.000
_cell.length_c   1.000
_cell.angle_alpha   90.00
_cell.angle_beta   90.00
_cell.angle_gamma   90.00
#
_symmetry.space_group_name_H-M   'P 1'
#
loop_
_entity.id
_entity.type
_entity.pdbx_description
1 polymer ?
#
loop_
_entity_poly.entity_id
_entity_poly.type
_entity_poly.pdbx_seq_one_letter_code
_entity_poly.pdbx_strand_id
1 'polypeptide(L)'
;MENILLPATLFALWLIALKPAEIKAQSFTMNDVKTQMVKDWERAKTYTIDYLNTMPADKYSFKAVDSIRSFAQQMLHLASGNLLLMSAASDQPIPSFFKMDLEHSSRAQAKDSVMYYVTASYDYCINAMKSSDVAKWGETIKSMNNETRFALMMKAFEHQTHHRGQTTIYIRLQGIKPPPERLF
;
A
#
# COMPACT_ATOMS: atom_id res chain seq x y z
N MET A 1 -76.96 -0.56 52.68
CA MET A 1 -76.20 -1.26 51.68
C MET A 1 -75.91 -0.24 50.57
N GLU A 2 -74.80 0.45 50.66
CA GLU A 2 -74.42 1.49 49.71
C GLU A 2 -73.51 0.90 48.65
N ASN A 3 -73.92 1.00 47.38
CA ASN A 3 -73.11 0.55 46.21
C ASN A 3 -72.08 1.60 45.87
N ILE A 4 -70.83 1.34 46.10
CA ILE A 4 -69.73 2.20 45.63
C ILE A 4 -69.39 1.82 44.17
N LEU A 5 -69.71 2.67 43.24
CA LEU A 5 -69.28 2.60 41.83
C LEU A 5 -67.84 3.15 41.72
N LEU A 6 -66.92 2.30 41.40
CA LEU A 6 -65.55 2.71 41.03
C LEU A 6 -65.54 3.25 39.58
N PRO A 7 -64.94 4.40 39.30
CA PRO A 7 -64.81 4.89 37.91
C PRO A 7 -63.65 4.12 37.18
N ALA A 8 -64.03 3.57 36.05
CA ALA A 8 -63.05 2.96 35.13
C ALA A 8 -62.24 4.06 34.45
N THR A 9 -60.96 4.19 34.87
CA THR A 9 -59.98 5.05 34.20
C THR A 9 -59.51 4.36 32.92
N LEU A 10 -59.89 4.88 31.76
CA LEU A 10 -59.40 4.52 30.45
C LEU A 10 -57.92 4.97 30.34
N PHE A 11 -56.98 4.02 30.37
CA PHE A 11 -55.58 4.23 30.02
C PHE A 11 -55.48 4.22 28.48
N ALA A 12 -55.44 5.40 27.84
CA ALA A 12 -55.13 5.52 26.43
C ALA A 12 -53.65 5.29 26.21
N LEU A 13 -53.23 4.10 25.74
CA LEU A 13 -51.89 3.81 25.27
C LEU A 13 -51.65 4.58 23.97
N TRP A 14 -50.89 5.67 24.04
CA TRP A 14 -50.28 6.32 22.87
C TRP A 14 -49.17 5.39 22.35
N LEU A 15 -49.42 4.59 21.34
CA LEU A 15 -48.41 3.93 20.52
C LEU A 15 -47.68 4.99 19.68
N ILE A 16 -46.59 5.50 20.19
CA ILE A 16 -45.64 6.28 19.40
C ILE A 16 -45.06 5.31 18.38
N ALA A 17 -45.51 5.35 17.15
CA ALA A 17 -44.90 4.65 16.02
C ALA A 17 -43.55 5.28 15.75
N LEU A 18 -42.52 4.78 16.41
CA LEU A 18 -41.12 5.05 16.06
C LEU A 18 -40.92 4.48 14.66
N LYS A 19 -40.90 5.36 13.64
CA LYS A 19 -40.42 4.97 12.31
C LYS A 19 -39.01 4.49 12.46
N PRO A 20 -38.67 3.25 12.02
CA PRO A 20 -37.29 2.81 12.03
C PRO A 20 -36.48 3.82 11.20
N ALA A 21 -35.43 4.36 11.78
CA ALA A 21 -34.47 5.17 11.03
C ALA A 21 -33.88 4.26 9.94
N GLU A 22 -34.14 4.60 8.68
CA GLU A 22 -33.45 3.92 7.57
C GLU A 22 -31.97 4.19 7.72
N ILE A 23 -31.23 3.23 8.28
CA ILE A 23 -29.77 3.20 8.23
C ILE A 23 -29.44 2.92 6.76
N LYS A 24 -29.22 3.97 5.97
CA LYS A 24 -28.61 3.82 4.65
C LYS A 24 -27.19 3.30 4.88
N ALA A 25 -27.01 2.00 4.72
CA ALA A 25 -25.67 1.42 4.66
C ALA A 25 -24.91 2.15 3.54
N GLN A 26 -23.85 2.86 3.88
CA GLN A 26 -22.96 3.47 2.90
C GLN A 26 -22.39 2.33 2.05
N SER A 27 -22.72 2.28 0.76
CA SER A 27 -22.21 1.26 -0.14
C SER A 27 -20.71 1.48 -0.35
N PHE A 28 -19.88 0.53 0.12
CA PHE A 28 -18.46 0.52 -0.15
C PHE A 28 -18.23 0.13 -1.62
N THR A 29 -17.50 0.95 -2.36
CA THR A 29 -17.30 0.81 -3.80
C THR A 29 -15.84 0.50 -4.14
N MET A 30 -15.59 0.00 -5.36
CA MET A 30 -14.22 -0.19 -5.85
C MET A 30 -13.46 1.14 -6.00
N ASN A 31 -14.14 2.27 -6.18
CA ASN A 31 -13.53 3.58 -6.14
C ASN A 31 -13.05 3.98 -4.73
N ASP A 32 -13.75 3.53 -3.69
CA ASP A 32 -13.29 3.72 -2.31
C ASP A 32 -12.03 2.89 -2.05
N VAL A 33 -11.98 1.64 -2.55
CA VAL A 33 -10.77 0.80 -2.51
C VAL A 33 -9.61 1.49 -3.22
N LYS A 34 -9.82 1.99 -4.45
CA LYS A 34 -8.82 2.72 -5.22
C LYS A 34 -8.30 3.93 -4.45
N THR A 35 -9.19 4.72 -3.86
CA THR A 35 -8.83 5.91 -3.07
C THR A 35 -7.97 5.53 -1.87
N GLN A 36 -8.33 4.46 -1.15
CA GLN A 36 -7.54 3.97 -0.03
C GLN A 36 -6.16 3.46 -0.49
N MET A 37 -6.10 2.68 -1.57
CA MET A 37 -4.83 2.18 -2.11
C MET A 37 -3.87 3.31 -2.51
N VAL A 38 -4.39 4.39 -3.11
CA VAL A 38 -3.57 5.58 -3.42
C VAL A 38 -2.96 6.18 -2.16
N LYS A 39 -3.75 6.38 -1.10
CA LYS A 39 -3.28 6.89 0.19
C LYS A 39 -2.20 5.97 0.80
N ASP A 40 -2.41 4.66 0.72
CA ASP A 40 -1.46 3.68 1.25
C ASP A 40 -0.14 3.69 0.47
N TRP A 41 -0.17 3.85 -0.85
CA TRP A 41 1.03 4.01 -1.66
C TRP A 41 1.77 5.32 -1.36
N GLU A 42 1.07 6.44 -1.16
CA GLU A 42 1.65 7.74 -0.77
C GLU A 42 2.32 7.65 0.62
N ARG A 43 1.65 7.01 1.58
CA ARG A 43 2.20 6.71 2.91
C ARG A 43 3.42 5.79 2.81
N ALA A 44 3.35 4.70 2.04
CA ALA A 44 4.43 3.75 1.87
C ALA A 44 5.66 4.39 1.21
N LYS A 45 5.48 5.30 0.23
CA LYS A 45 6.54 6.11 -0.35
C LYS A 45 7.29 6.90 0.73
N THR A 46 6.56 7.68 1.52
CA THR A 46 7.14 8.50 2.59
C THR A 46 7.90 7.63 3.58
N TYR A 47 7.32 6.53 4.01
CA TYR A 47 7.94 5.60 4.94
C TYR A 47 9.22 4.96 4.37
N THR A 48 9.23 4.61 3.08
CA THR A 48 10.43 4.06 2.43
C THR A 48 11.53 5.11 2.29
N ILE A 49 11.19 6.36 2.02
CA ILE A 49 12.14 7.48 2.01
C ILE A 49 12.80 7.66 3.40
N ASP A 50 12.05 7.50 4.48
CA ASP A 50 12.60 7.54 5.84
C ASP A 50 13.66 6.45 6.04
N TYR A 51 13.44 5.21 5.53
CA TYR A 51 14.44 4.13 5.55
C TYR A 51 15.69 4.47 4.76
N LEU A 52 15.53 5.01 3.56
CA LEU A 52 16.64 5.43 2.70
C LEU A 52 17.47 6.53 3.37
N ASN A 53 16.83 7.50 4.01
CA ASN A 53 17.50 8.57 4.72
C ASN A 53 18.24 8.08 5.96
N THR A 54 17.68 7.11 6.67
CA THR A 54 18.22 6.56 7.93
C THR A 54 19.53 5.80 7.70
N MET A 55 19.69 5.10 6.57
CA MET A 55 20.93 4.40 6.26
C MET A 55 22.00 5.40 5.78
N PRO A 56 23.18 5.44 6.41
CA PRO A 56 24.31 6.27 5.94
C PRO A 56 24.76 5.87 4.54
N ALA A 57 25.24 6.83 3.76
CA ALA A 57 25.64 6.60 2.36
C ALA A 57 26.76 5.56 2.22
N ASP A 58 27.73 5.55 3.12
CA ASP A 58 28.84 4.58 3.17
C ASP A 58 28.40 3.16 3.56
N LYS A 59 27.16 2.96 3.98
CA LYS A 59 26.57 1.68 4.39
C LYS A 59 25.59 1.10 3.35
N TYR A 60 25.40 1.74 2.22
CA TYR A 60 24.50 1.24 1.17
C TYR A 60 24.93 -0.08 0.57
N SER A 61 26.25 -0.35 0.53
CA SER A 61 26.81 -1.63 0.09
C SER A 61 26.79 -2.73 1.15
N PHE A 62 26.35 -2.44 2.39
CA PHE A 62 26.34 -3.41 3.49
C PHE A 62 25.46 -4.62 3.18
N LYS A 63 25.99 -5.80 3.47
CA LYS A 63 25.32 -7.11 3.46
C LYS A 63 25.46 -7.73 4.84
N ALA A 64 24.39 -8.33 5.38
CA ALA A 64 24.49 -9.05 6.64
C ALA A 64 25.27 -10.38 6.49
N VAL A 65 25.13 -11.03 5.31
CA VAL A 65 25.90 -12.22 4.87
C VAL A 65 26.07 -12.15 3.35
N ASP A 66 27.08 -12.83 2.81
CA ASP A 66 27.43 -12.74 1.37
C ASP A 66 26.33 -13.20 0.42
N SER A 67 25.52 -14.16 0.85
CA SER A 67 24.46 -14.77 0.03
C SER A 67 23.19 -13.91 -0.15
N ILE A 68 23.10 -12.75 0.51
CA ILE A 68 21.94 -11.86 0.39
C ILE A 68 22.30 -10.58 -0.36
N ARG A 69 21.27 -9.85 -0.79
CA ARG A 69 21.41 -8.50 -1.38
C ARG A 69 22.04 -7.53 -0.40
N SER A 70 22.78 -6.54 -0.90
CA SER A 70 23.13 -5.37 -0.09
C SER A 70 21.89 -4.51 0.18
N PHE A 71 21.99 -3.54 1.11
CA PHE A 71 20.91 -2.57 1.35
C PHE A 71 20.48 -1.86 0.07
N ALA A 72 21.44 -1.37 -0.73
CA ALA A 72 21.17 -0.74 -2.02
C ALA A 72 20.47 -1.69 -2.99
N GLN A 73 20.97 -2.91 -3.14
CA GLN A 73 20.37 -3.93 -4.00
C GLN A 73 18.95 -4.29 -3.57
N GLN A 74 18.70 -4.38 -2.27
CA GLN A 74 17.38 -4.68 -1.72
C GLN A 74 16.38 -3.58 -2.07
N MET A 75 16.77 -2.30 -1.96
CA MET A 75 15.92 -1.17 -2.31
C MET A 75 15.71 -1.02 -3.82
N LEU A 76 16.74 -1.32 -4.64
CA LEU A 76 16.60 -1.33 -6.09
C LEU A 76 15.72 -2.49 -6.58
N HIS A 77 15.77 -3.65 -5.92
CA HIS A 77 14.87 -4.77 -6.17
C HIS A 77 13.41 -4.41 -5.85
N LEU A 78 13.19 -3.74 -4.73
CA LEU A 78 11.87 -3.19 -4.39
C LEU A 78 11.35 -2.29 -5.52
N ALA A 79 12.18 -1.38 -6.02
CA ALA A 79 11.80 -0.47 -7.10
C ALA A 79 11.48 -1.22 -8.41
N SER A 80 12.29 -2.24 -8.75
CA SER A 80 12.05 -3.09 -9.93
C SER A 80 10.72 -3.83 -9.84
N GLY A 81 10.41 -4.41 -8.67
CA GLY A 81 9.14 -5.10 -8.44
C GLY A 81 7.93 -4.16 -8.52
N ASN A 82 8.04 -2.95 -7.96
CA ASN A 82 7.01 -1.91 -8.10
C ASN A 82 6.66 -1.67 -9.56
N LEU A 83 7.67 -1.45 -10.40
CA LEU A 83 7.47 -1.14 -11.82
C LEU A 83 6.94 -2.34 -12.60
N LEU A 84 7.52 -3.52 -12.40
CA LEU A 84 7.13 -4.73 -13.13
C LEU A 84 5.67 -5.09 -12.88
N LEU A 85 5.28 -5.20 -11.59
CA LEU A 85 3.94 -5.65 -11.21
C LEU A 85 2.89 -4.60 -11.55
N MET A 86 3.20 -3.30 -11.29
CA MET A 86 2.25 -2.23 -11.57
C MET A 86 2.11 -1.97 -13.08
N SER A 87 3.18 -2.09 -13.88
CA SER A 87 3.12 -2.01 -15.34
C SER A 87 2.18 -3.07 -15.91
N ALA A 88 2.36 -4.34 -15.48
CA ALA A 88 1.48 -5.43 -15.90
C ALA A 88 0.02 -5.20 -15.48
N ALA A 89 -0.20 -4.64 -14.29
CA ALA A 89 -1.55 -4.38 -13.77
C ALA A 89 -2.28 -3.23 -14.48
N SER A 90 -1.55 -2.20 -14.94
CA SER A 90 -2.12 -0.94 -15.44
C SER A 90 -2.00 -0.73 -16.95
N ASP A 91 -1.29 -1.60 -17.67
CA ASP A 91 -0.88 -1.44 -19.07
C ASP A 91 -0.02 -0.16 -19.31
N GLN A 92 0.51 0.44 -18.25
CA GLN A 92 1.40 1.59 -18.40
C GLN A 92 2.83 1.10 -18.69
N PRO A 93 3.53 1.67 -19.68
CA PRO A 93 4.88 1.25 -19.98
C PRO A 93 5.83 1.61 -18.84
N ILE A 94 6.80 0.73 -18.59
CA ILE A 94 7.90 1.01 -17.67
C ILE A 94 8.70 2.20 -18.23
N PRO A 95 9.02 3.23 -17.42
CA PRO A 95 9.77 4.38 -17.88
C PRO A 95 11.12 3.99 -18.48
N SER A 96 11.50 4.60 -19.61
CA SER A 96 12.70 4.26 -20.39
C SER A 96 14.01 4.46 -19.63
N PHE A 97 14.04 5.37 -18.65
CA PHE A 97 15.21 5.59 -17.79
C PHE A 97 15.45 4.47 -16.78
N PHE A 98 14.48 3.55 -16.60
CA PHE A 98 14.58 2.46 -15.65
C PHE A 98 15.09 1.20 -16.35
N LYS A 99 16.28 0.74 -15.95
CA LYS A 99 16.87 -0.52 -16.45
C LYS A 99 16.54 -1.65 -15.48
N MET A 100 16.10 -2.79 -15.99
CA MET A 100 15.70 -3.95 -15.15
C MET A 100 16.86 -4.51 -14.32
N ASP A 101 18.11 -4.26 -14.70
CA ASP A 101 19.31 -4.75 -14.00
C ASP A 101 19.97 -3.69 -13.10
N LEU A 102 19.16 -2.85 -12.46
CA LEU A 102 19.67 -1.83 -11.53
C LEU A 102 20.41 -2.42 -10.33
N GLU A 103 20.01 -3.61 -9.88
CA GLU A 103 20.62 -4.30 -8.73
C GLU A 103 22.10 -4.56 -8.92
N HIS A 104 22.54 -4.83 -10.15
CA HIS A 104 23.94 -5.13 -10.48
C HIS A 104 24.73 -3.93 -11.02
N SER A 105 24.06 -2.79 -11.19
CA SER A 105 24.72 -1.56 -11.64
C SER A 105 25.37 -0.82 -10.48
N SER A 106 26.69 -0.75 -10.44
CA SER A 106 27.43 -0.01 -9.38
C SER A 106 27.02 1.47 -9.29
N ARG A 107 26.71 2.11 -10.44
CA ARG A 107 26.24 3.49 -10.46
C ARG A 107 24.84 3.65 -9.82
N ALA A 108 23.98 2.66 -9.99
CA ALA A 108 22.63 2.70 -9.41
C ALA A 108 22.63 2.50 -7.90
N GLN A 109 23.68 1.87 -7.34
CA GLN A 109 23.78 1.53 -5.91
C GLN A 109 24.26 2.69 -5.02
N ALA A 110 24.68 3.83 -5.59
CA ALA A 110 24.96 5.03 -4.80
C ALA A 110 23.68 5.57 -4.17
N LYS A 111 23.78 6.13 -2.95
CA LYS A 111 22.59 6.60 -2.17
C LYS A 111 21.66 7.47 -3.00
N ASP A 112 22.18 8.48 -3.68
CA ASP A 112 21.33 9.41 -4.46
C ASP A 112 20.63 8.71 -5.62
N SER A 113 21.30 7.76 -6.28
CA SER A 113 20.71 6.97 -7.35
C SER A 113 19.62 6.04 -6.83
N VAL A 114 19.86 5.33 -5.71
CA VAL A 114 18.87 4.49 -5.07
C VAL A 114 17.65 5.32 -4.67
N MET A 115 17.88 6.48 -4.04
CA MET A 115 16.81 7.43 -3.65
C MET A 115 15.98 7.83 -4.87
N TYR A 116 16.62 8.18 -5.98
CA TYR A 116 15.95 8.56 -7.22
C TYR A 116 15.10 7.41 -7.77
N TYR A 117 15.68 6.21 -7.97
CA TYR A 117 14.96 5.09 -8.57
C TYR A 117 13.81 4.59 -7.69
N VAL A 118 14.02 4.49 -6.40
CA VAL A 118 12.98 4.07 -5.45
C VAL A 118 11.83 5.09 -5.46
N THR A 119 12.13 6.38 -5.31
CA THR A 119 11.11 7.44 -5.32
C THR A 119 10.31 7.44 -6.62
N ALA A 120 11.01 7.38 -7.77
CA ALA A 120 10.37 7.34 -9.09
C ALA A 120 9.48 6.09 -9.27
N SER A 121 9.86 4.93 -8.71
CA SER A 121 9.03 3.73 -8.77
C SER A 121 7.71 3.87 -7.99
N TYR A 122 7.74 4.52 -6.84
CA TYR A 122 6.52 4.83 -6.08
C TYR A 122 5.64 5.84 -6.82
N ASP A 123 6.23 6.90 -7.40
CA ASP A 123 5.48 7.89 -8.18
C ASP A 123 4.78 7.23 -9.38
N TYR A 124 5.47 6.31 -10.04
CA TYR A 124 4.89 5.51 -11.10
C TYR A 124 3.68 4.70 -10.61
N CYS A 125 3.81 3.97 -9.49
CA CYS A 125 2.73 3.19 -8.92
C CYS A 125 1.52 4.06 -8.53
N ILE A 126 1.77 5.19 -7.89
CA ILE A 126 0.72 6.14 -7.47
C ILE A 126 -0.03 6.68 -8.70
N ASN A 127 0.70 7.10 -9.73
CA ASN A 127 0.11 7.65 -10.95
C ASN A 127 -0.66 6.58 -11.74
N ALA A 128 -0.11 5.37 -11.87
CA ALA A 128 -0.78 4.24 -12.51
C ALA A 128 -2.07 3.86 -11.76
N MET A 129 -2.03 3.85 -10.43
CA MET A 129 -3.21 3.60 -9.61
C MET A 129 -4.27 4.69 -9.80
N LYS A 130 -3.88 5.97 -9.75
CA LYS A 130 -4.79 7.12 -9.95
C LYS A 130 -5.48 7.07 -11.32
N SER A 131 -4.77 6.69 -12.36
CA SER A 131 -5.29 6.62 -13.74
C SER A 131 -6.02 5.32 -14.07
N SER A 132 -5.91 4.26 -13.25
CA SER A 132 -6.52 2.97 -13.54
C SER A 132 -8.04 3.01 -13.54
N ASP A 133 -8.66 2.25 -14.46
CA ASP A 133 -10.09 2.03 -14.52
C ASP A 133 -10.48 0.82 -13.64
N VAL A 134 -11.24 1.08 -12.59
CA VAL A 134 -11.68 0.03 -11.64
C VAL A 134 -12.56 -1.04 -12.30
N ALA A 135 -13.24 -0.73 -13.42
CA ALA A 135 -14.04 -1.70 -14.14
C ALA A 135 -13.18 -2.81 -14.76
N LYS A 136 -11.89 -2.53 -15.03
CA LYS A 136 -10.92 -3.48 -15.60
C LYS A 136 -10.16 -4.29 -14.55
N TRP A 137 -10.32 -4.01 -13.26
CA TRP A 137 -9.51 -4.64 -12.21
C TRP A 137 -9.70 -6.16 -12.11
N GLY A 138 -10.84 -6.69 -12.59
CA GLY A 138 -11.11 -8.14 -12.69
C GLY A 138 -10.51 -8.83 -13.92
N GLU A 139 -9.95 -8.09 -14.89
CA GLU A 139 -9.33 -8.69 -16.07
C GLU A 139 -8.07 -9.48 -15.70
N THR A 140 -7.92 -10.67 -16.31
CA THR A 140 -6.75 -11.53 -16.07
C THR A 140 -5.61 -11.24 -17.04
N ILE A 141 -4.37 -11.25 -16.53
CA ILE A 141 -3.15 -11.02 -17.29
C ILE A 141 -2.43 -12.38 -17.51
N LYS A 142 -2.53 -12.91 -18.72
CA LYS A 142 -1.98 -14.24 -19.06
C LYS A 142 -0.47 -14.37 -18.81
N SER A 143 0.30 -13.34 -19.14
CA SER A 143 1.75 -13.31 -18.93
C SER A 143 2.18 -13.26 -17.45
N MET A 144 1.22 -13.06 -16.54
CA MET A 144 1.42 -13.00 -15.10
C MET A 144 0.63 -14.10 -14.39
N ASN A 145 0.78 -15.35 -14.83
CA ASN A 145 0.15 -16.55 -14.25
C ASN A 145 -1.39 -16.47 -14.17
N ASN A 146 -2.04 -15.78 -15.09
CA ASN A 146 -3.49 -15.52 -15.08
C ASN A 146 -3.99 -14.78 -13.83
N GLU A 147 -3.15 -14.02 -13.18
CA GLU A 147 -3.57 -13.14 -12.08
C GLU A 147 -4.44 -12.00 -12.60
N THR A 148 -5.37 -11.53 -11.76
CA THR A 148 -6.16 -10.34 -12.10
C THR A 148 -5.31 -9.07 -11.94
N ARG A 149 -5.69 -7.98 -12.62
CA ARG A 149 -5.05 -6.67 -12.45
C ARG A 149 -5.03 -6.25 -10.97
N PHE A 150 -6.16 -6.42 -10.27
CA PHE A 150 -6.25 -6.12 -8.85
C PHE A 150 -5.28 -6.97 -8.01
N ALA A 151 -5.19 -8.27 -8.28
CA ALA A 151 -4.26 -9.16 -7.57
C ALA A 151 -2.80 -8.72 -7.79
N LEU A 152 -2.42 -8.29 -9.00
CA LEU A 152 -1.08 -7.77 -9.28
C LEU A 152 -0.79 -6.47 -8.53
N MET A 153 -1.77 -5.55 -8.42
CA MET A 153 -1.66 -4.33 -7.62
C MET A 153 -1.43 -4.65 -6.14
N MET A 154 -2.15 -5.63 -5.59
CA MET A 154 -1.97 -6.10 -4.21
C MET A 154 -0.60 -6.75 -4.00
N LYS A 155 -0.15 -7.61 -4.94
CA LYS A 155 1.18 -8.23 -4.91
C LYS A 155 2.31 -7.19 -4.99
N ALA A 156 2.13 -6.12 -5.77
CA ALA A 156 3.08 -5.01 -5.81
C ALA A 156 3.21 -4.33 -4.44
N PHE A 157 2.08 -4.10 -3.77
CA PHE A 157 2.08 -3.50 -2.42
C PHE A 157 2.68 -4.42 -1.36
N GLU A 158 2.39 -5.72 -1.42
CA GLU A 158 3.00 -6.74 -0.55
C GLU A 158 4.51 -6.82 -0.77
N HIS A 159 4.97 -6.88 -2.02
CA HIS A 159 6.38 -6.97 -2.39
C HIS A 159 7.21 -5.79 -1.83
N GLN A 160 6.73 -4.54 -2.02
CA GLN A 160 7.44 -3.38 -1.47
C GLN A 160 7.48 -3.39 0.07
N THR A 161 6.42 -3.84 0.73
CA THR A 161 6.36 -3.96 2.18
C THR A 161 7.34 -5.01 2.69
N HIS A 162 7.40 -6.18 2.01
CA HIS A 162 8.33 -7.26 2.32
C HIS A 162 9.80 -6.78 2.26
N HIS A 163 10.21 -6.15 1.15
CA HIS A 163 11.59 -5.73 0.97
C HIS A 163 11.97 -4.55 1.86
N ARG A 164 11.09 -3.56 2.08
CA ARG A 164 11.32 -2.52 3.08
C ARG A 164 11.49 -3.12 4.48
N GLY A 165 10.62 -4.06 4.87
CA GLY A 165 10.71 -4.74 6.17
C GLY A 165 12.04 -5.45 6.38
N GLN A 166 12.58 -6.12 5.36
CA GLN A 166 13.91 -6.74 5.43
C GLN A 166 15.00 -5.73 5.76
N THR A 167 14.98 -4.53 5.19
CA THR A 167 16.01 -3.50 5.42
C THR A 167 16.04 -2.94 6.84
N THR A 168 15.00 -3.16 7.65
CA THR A 168 15.00 -2.88 9.09
C THR A 168 16.17 -3.56 9.80
N ILE A 169 16.43 -4.84 9.44
CA ILE A 169 17.53 -5.61 10.04
C ILE A 169 18.88 -5.04 9.62
N TYR A 170 19.04 -4.62 8.36
CA TYR A 170 20.27 -4.00 7.86
C TYR A 170 20.63 -2.73 8.67
N ILE A 171 19.64 -1.87 8.91
CA ILE A 171 19.83 -0.64 9.69
C ILE A 171 20.23 -0.96 11.14
N ARG A 172 19.56 -1.95 11.77
CA ARG A 172 19.87 -2.37 13.14
C ARG A 172 21.28 -2.95 13.27
N LEU A 173 21.73 -3.74 12.28
CA LEU A 173 23.08 -4.31 12.27
C LEU A 173 24.18 -3.25 12.11
N GLN A 174 23.81 -2.02 11.69
CA GLN A 174 24.73 -0.87 11.72
C GLN A 174 24.66 -0.07 13.04
N GLY A 175 23.96 -0.59 14.06
CA GLY A 175 23.78 0.11 15.34
C GLY A 175 22.83 1.29 15.28
N ILE A 176 22.05 1.43 14.20
CA ILE A 176 21.16 2.56 13.95
C ILE A 176 19.72 2.16 14.28
N LYS A 177 18.96 3.08 14.90
CA LYS A 177 17.53 2.89 15.14
C LYS A 177 16.77 3.11 13.83
N PRO A 178 16.02 2.10 13.33
CA PRO A 178 15.19 2.27 12.14
C PRO A 178 14.05 3.27 12.40
N PRO A 179 13.42 3.82 11.34
CA PRO A 179 12.24 4.63 11.46
C PRO A 179 11.13 3.92 12.25
N PRO A 180 10.33 4.65 13.04
CA PRO A 180 9.17 4.07 13.71
C PRO A 180 8.16 3.55 12.67
N GLU A 181 7.34 2.59 13.08
CA GLU A 181 6.26 2.09 12.22
C GLU A 181 5.32 3.23 11.83
N ARG A 182 4.90 3.21 10.54
CA ARG A 182 3.99 4.20 9.97
C ARG A 182 2.86 3.47 9.25
N LEU A 183 1.78 3.15 9.97
CA LEU A 183 0.59 2.50 9.40
C LEU A 183 -0.49 3.51 9.03
N PHE A 184 -0.44 4.69 9.64
CA PHE A 184 -1.41 5.78 9.45
C PHE A 184 -0.70 7.08 9.02
#